data_7a3d43341e8237f93759fcec5ac8afc8
#
_entry.id   7a3d43341e8237f93759fcec5ac8afc8
#
_cell.length_a   1.000
_cell.length_b   1.000
_cell.length_c   1.000
_cell.angle_alpha   90.00
_cell.angle_beta   90.00
_cell.angle_gamma   90.00
#
_symmetry.space_group_name_H-M   'P 1'
#
loop_
_entity.id
_entity.type
_entity.pdbx_description
1 polymer ?
#
loop_
_entity_poly.entity_id
_entity_poly.type
_entity_poly.pdbx_seq_one_letter_code
_entity_poly.pdbx_strand_id
1 'polypeptide(L)'
;VLCGGRSTRLGSDKGLFAPLGDEPLFARALRLLGERFPELLLVVRNDEQAERYRQALQRIGDADFLARTRIVCDLDVDAEAPSAAIAGVRTALAEATHDTVIALPVDAIGVRAIHLSRLLVGAGNAIAACFGTVSELTAGLIPFPSLWRRPAIVSLANRVFRGSYGVRAALAELGAAAVDPGPFAAELDANSNTQSDLNAYFGEPLFDPFGRRLHYVRFSLTEACNMSCTYCLPEGFPEWYRHKARLSSAEVQTMLAGFRRLGFRKVRLTGGEPTVHPGCFDAVHTARRLGYEEIAITTNALLIGDVTRWLDAGLTQLNVSLDSLDPTAFKAITKNAQLERILGVIEQAIDLGIEVKINSVLLRSVNGTSEQIAAMIDWALARPVTLRFIELMPTKLNTSFAGGERVLGSELEPLLSQRGLERVNPRAGSPNLLGPSTNYSHSVLPGRIGLINPMSCNFCDRCNRLRITARGELKLCLFGDKDHSIDLASPETVAAHVRQLISTKPERHHLEDGNFGNVSTFRTIGG
;
A
#
# COMPACT_ATOMS: atom_id res chain seq x y z
N VAL A 1 -15.92 11.99 -0.22
CA VAL A 1 -15.54 11.98 -1.65
C VAL A 1 -16.54 12.80 -2.45
N LEU A 2 -16.05 13.73 -3.29
CA LEU A 2 -16.88 14.64 -4.10
C LEU A 2 -17.14 14.04 -5.47
N CYS A 3 -18.39 13.65 -5.75
CA CYS A 3 -18.82 12.98 -6.98
C CYS A 3 -19.82 13.77 -7.82
N GLY A 4 -20.25 14.95 -7.39
CA GLY A 4 -21.36 15.75 -7.98
C GLY A 4 -21.13 16.35 -9.37
N GLY A 5 -19.96 16.16 -10.00
CA GLY A 5 -19.61 16.71 -11.30
C GLY A 5 -20.45 16.14 -12.47
N ARG A 6 -20.63 16.96 -13.56
CA ARG A 6 -21.41 16.55 -14.75
C ARG A 6 -20.66 15.60 -15.70
N SER A 7 -19.36 15.38 -15.49
CA SER A 7 -18.49 14.45 -16.26
C SER A 7 -18.61 14.57 -17.80
N THR A 8 -18.87 15.78 -18.31
CA THR A 8 -19.22 16.03 -19.72
C THR A 8 -18.15 15.60 -20.74
N ARG A 9 -16.88 15.59 -20.32
CA ARG A 9 -15.73 15.23 -21.19
C ARG A 9 -15.53 13.71 -21.31
N LEU A 10 -16.01 12.93 -20.35
CA LEU A 10 -15.87 11.48 -20.36
C LEU A 10 -17.10 10.76 -20.96
N GLY A 11 -18.21 11.49 -21.18
CA GLY A 11 -19.47 10.94 -21.73
C GLY A 11 -20.23 10.02 -20.75
N SER A 12 -19.67 9.72 -19.58
CA SER A 12 -20.26 8.90 -18.53
C SER A 12 -19.90 9.46 -17.16
N ASP A 13 -20.60 9.01 -16.10
CA ASP A 13 -20.28 9.43 -14.73
C ASP A 13 -18.87 8.99 -14.34
N LYS A 14 -17.99 9.96 -14.14
CA LYS A 14 -16.57 9.73 -13.88
C LYS A 14 -16.33 8.85 -12.66
N GLY A 15 -17.08 9.04 -11.61
CA GLY A 15 -16.93 8.27 -10.38
C GLY A 15 -17.27 6.80 -10.55
N LEU A 16 -18.23 6.49 -11.41
CA LEU A 16 -18.65 5.12 -11.71
C LEU A 16 -17.75 4.43 -12.76
N PHE A 17 -16.86 5.18 -13.39
CA PHE A 17 -15.92 4.62 -14.36
C PHE A 17 -14.87 3.75 -13.65
N ALA A 18 -14.68 2.54 -14.15
CA ALA A 18 -13.69 1.57 -13.67
C ALA A 18 -12.53 1.43 -14.67
N PRO A 19 -11.49 2.26 -14.57
CA PRO A 19 -10.40 2.30 -15.56
C PRO A 19 -9.62 0.99 -15.66
N LEU A 20 -9.76 0.14 -14.66
CA LEU A 20 -9.05 -1.13 -14.53
C LEU A 20 -9.99 -2.33 -14.56
N GLY A 21 -11.25 -2.11 -14.96
CA GLY A 21 -12.24 -3.15 -15.17
C GLY A 21 -13.01 -3.60 -13.93
N ASP A 22 -12.45 -3.48 -12.75
CA ASP A 22 -13.00 -4.05 -11.52
C ASP A 22 -13.32 -3.02 -10.42
N GLU A 23 -12.69 -1.86 -10.44
CA GLU A 23 -12.82 -0.87 -9.38
C GLU A 23 -13.19 0.53 -9.91
N PRO A 24 -14.40 1.04 -9.62
CA PRO A 24 -14.76 2.41 -9.93
C PRO A 24 -13.90 3.45 -9.21
N LEU A 25 -13.70 4.62 -9.83
CA LEU A 25 -12.88 5.70 -9.25
C LEU A 25 -13.36 6.13 -7.87
N PHE A 26 -14.68 6.16 -7.63
CA PHE A 26 -15.21 6.52 -6.32
C PHE A 26 -14.83 5.50 -5.24
N ALA A 27 -14.83 4.21 -5.58
CA ALA A 27 -14.46 3.15 -4.66
C ALA A 27 -12.97 3.23 -4.28
N ARG A 28 -12.12 3.56 -5.26
CA ARG A 28 -10.70 3.84 -5.02
C ARG A 28 -10.50 5.02 -4.06
N ALA A 29 -11.20 6.14 -4.28
CA ALA A 29 -11.13 7.32 -3.41
C ALA A 29 -11.64 7.02 -2.00
N LEU A 30 -12.77 6.33 -1.87
CA LEU A 30 -13.30 5.90 -0.57
C LEU A 30 -12.34 4.96 0.16
N ARG A 31 -11.71 4.02 -0.54
CA ARG A 31 -10.74 3.09 0.06
C ARG A 31 -9.55 3.85 0.63
N LEU A 32 -9.00 4.79 -0.13
CA LEU A 32 -7.89 5.62 0.31
C LEU A 32 -8.21 6.38 1.62
N LEU A 33 -9.44 6.88 1.75
CA LEU A 33 -9.92 7.54 2.96
C LEU A 33 -10.27 6.53 4.06
N GLY A 34 -10.95 5.43 3.72
CA GLY A 34 -11.48 4.46 4.66
C GLY A 34 -10.45 3.70 5.50
N GLU A 35 -9.19 3.68 5.05
CA GLU A 35 -8.08 3.15 5.85
C GLU A 35 -7.75 4.00 7.08
N ARG A 36 -8.16 5.27 7.08
CA ARG A 36 -7.77 6.27 8.08
C ARG A 36 -8.93 6.92 8.82
N PHE A 37 -10.10 6.97 8.19
CA PHE A 37 -11.25 7.70 8.72
C PHE A 37 -12.42 6.77 9.00
N PRO A 38 -13.11 6.95 10.17
CA PRO A 38 -14.21 6.07 10.57
C PRO A 38 -15.50 6.33 9.78
N GLU A 39 -15.74 7.55 9.33
CA GLU A 39 -16.92 7.96 8.56
C GLU A 39 -16.53 8.32 7.14
N LEU A 40 -17.30 7.84 6.17
CA LEU A 40 -17.11 8.10 4.74
C LEU A 40 -18.37 8.72 4.16
N LEU A 41 -18.22 9.85 3.47
CA LEU A 41 -19.32 10.52 2.78
C LEU A 41 -19.06 10.52 1.26
N LEU A 42 -20.07 10.08 0.50
CA LEU A 42 -20.14 10.29 -0.95
C LEU A 42 -21.10 11.45 -1.21
N VAL A 43 -20.57 12.59 -1.59
CA VAL A 43 -21.39 13.74 -1.96
C VAL A 43 -21.69 13.65 -3.46
N VAL A 44 -22.96 13.50 -3.78
CA VAL A 44 -23.49 13.37 -5.15
C VAL A 44 -24.42 14.54 -5.45
N ARG A 45 -24.76 14.73 -6.72
CA ARG A 45 -25.52 15.89 -7.16
C ARG A 45 -27.01 15.80 -6.81
N ASN A 46 -27.61 14.63 -6.98
CA ASN A 46 -29.05 14.42 -6.83
C ASN A 46 -29.37 12.94 -6.54
N ASP A 47 -30.66 12.67 -6.27
CA ASP A 47 -31.15 11.32 -5.92
C ASP A 47 -30.92 10.28 -7.03
N GLU A 48 -31.04 10.66 -8.31
CA GLU A 48 -30.76 9.75 -9.43
C GLU A 48 -29.29 9.29 -9.39
N GLN A 49 -28.38 10.22 -9.20
CA GLN A 49 -26.96 9.89 -9.06
C GLN A 49 -26.73 9.07 -7.78
N ALA A 50 -27.37 9.41 -6.66
CA ALA A 50 -27.28 8.66 -5.41
C ALA A 50 -27.67 7.20 -5.58
N GLU A 51 -28.74 6.91 -6.30
CA GLU A 51 -29.19 5.54 -6.55
C GLU A 51 -28.17 4.74 -7.37
N ARG A 52 -27.60 5.34 -8.40
CA ARG A 52 -26.54 4.70 -9.21
C ARG A 52 -25.31 4.35 -8.38
N TYR A 53 -24.88 5.24 -7.48
CA TYR A 53 -23.77 4.98 -6.57
C TYR A 53 -24.09 3.94 -5.50
N ARG A 54 -25.34 3.91 -5.00
CA ARG A 54 -25.80 2.89 -4.06
C ARG A 54 -25.74 1.49 -4.67
N GLN A 55 -26.24 1.35 -5.90
CA GLN A 55 -26.15 0.08 -6.64
C GLN A 55 -24.70 -0.33 -6.91
N ALA A 56 -23.82 0.63 -7.25
CA ALA A 56 -22.40 0.35 -7.46
C ALA A 56 -21.71 -0.06 -6.16
N LEU A 57 -22.02 0.58 -5.04
CA LEU A 57 -21.51 0.21 -3.71
C LEU A 57 -21.95 -1.20 -3.30
N GLN A 58 -23.20 -1.56 -3.54
CA GLN A 58 -23.72 -2.92 -3.26
C GLN A 58 -22.98 -4.00 -4.05
N ARG A 59 -22.63 -3.71 -5.31
CA ARG A 59 -21.84 -4.64 -6.15
C ARG A 59 -20.41 -4.85 -5.63
N ILE A 60 -19.85 -3.87 -4.92
CA ILE A 60 -18.53 -3.99 -4.29
C ILE A 60 -18.57 -5.00 -3.13
N GLY A 61 -19.74 -5.19 -2.49
CA GLY A 61 -20.00 -6.29 -1.56
C GLY A 61 -19.27 -6.23 -0.21
N ASP A 62 -18.68 -5.08 0.17
CA ASP A 62 -17.96 -4.90 1.44
C ASP A 62 -18.90 -4.35 2.52
N ALA A 63 -19.39 -5.22 3.41
CA ALA A 63 -20.38 -4.86 4.42
C ALA A 63 -19.92 -3.77 5.41
N ASP A 64 -18.65 -3.79 5.85
CA ASP A 64 -18.10 -2.77 6.76
C ASP A 64 -17.96 -1.42 6.04
N PHE A 65 -17.54 -1.47 4.79
CA PHE A 65 -17.41 -0.29 3.95
C PHE A 65 -18.80 0.33 3.65
N LEU A 66 -19.79 -0.51 3.38
CA LEU A 66 -21.19 -0.10 3.22
C LEU A 66 -21.73 0.55 4.48
N ALA A 67 -21.49 -0.05 5.66
CA ALA A 67 -21.98 0.46 6.94
C ALA A 67 -21.40 1.83 7.31
N ARG A 68 -20.16 2.13 6.91
CA ARG A 68 -19.47 3.40 7.19
C ARG A 68 -19.65 4.46 6.11
N THR A 69 -20.21 4.11 4.95
CA THR A 69 -20.36 5.02 3.81
C THR A 69 -21.80 5.53 3.73
N ARG A 70 -21.95 6.84 3.86
CA ARG A 70 -23.24 7.54 3.64
C ARG A 70 -23.17 8.24 2.28
N ILE A 71 -24.25 8.13 1.51
CA ILE A 71 -24.43 8.90 0.28
C ILE A 71 -25.34 10.08 0.62
N VAL A 72 -24.85 11.28 0.35
CA VAL A 72 -25.55 12.53 0.62
C VAL A 72 -25.68 13.34 -0.66
N CYS A 73 -26.86 13.92 -0.89
CA CYS A 73 -27.08 14.81 -2.01
C CYS A 73 -26.56 16.21 -1.68
N ASP A 74 -26.00 16.88 -2.67
CA ASP A 74 -25.51 18.25 -2.52
C ASP A 74 -26.68 19.19 -2.15
N LEU A 75 -26.52 19.94 -1.07
CA LEU A 75 -27.54 20.82 -0.52
C LEU A 75 -27.81 22.05 -1.40
N ASP A 76 -26.89 22.39 -2.29
CA ASP A 76 -26.88 23.66 -3.04
C ASP A 76 -27.17 23.50 -4.53
N VAL A 77 -27.67 22.36 -4.96
CA VAL A 77 -27.92 22.09 -6.37
C VAL A 77 -29.36 22.46 -6.76
N ASP A 78 -29.58 23.71 -7.17
CA ASP A 78 -30.66 24.02 -8.10
C ASP A 78 -30.34 23.44 -9.50
N ALA A 79 -31.38 23.05 -10.25
CA ALA A 79 -31.21 22.41 -11.55
C ALA A 79 -30.36 23.23 -12.54
N GLU A 80 -30.24 24.54 -12.34
CA GLU A 80 -29.48 25.50 -13.17
C GLU A 80 -28.13 25.90 -12.57
N ALA A 81 -27.88 25.64 -11.28
CA ALA A 81 -26.62 26.02 -10.64
C ALA A 81 -25.43 25.16 -11.13
N PRO A 82 -24.24 25.73 -11.31
CA PRO A 82 -23.07 24.95 -11.63
C PRO A 82 -22.74 24.01 -10.47
N SER A 83 -22.66 22.71 -10.74
CA SER A 83 -22.14 21.73 -9.79
C SER A 83 -20.69 22.10 -9.44
N ALA A 84 -20.49 22.65 -8.25
CA ALA A 84 -19.21 23.17 -7.81
C ALA A 84 -18.66 22.38 -6.63
N ALA A 85 -17.36 22.08 -6.64
CA ALA A 85 -16.71 21.33 -5.57
C ALA A 85 -16.86 21.98 -4.19
N ILE A 86 -16.98 23.31 -4.12
CA ILE A 86 -17.17 24.05 -2.85
C ILE A 86 -18.52 23.79 -2.20
N ALA A 87 -19.58 23.63 -3.00
CA ALA A 87 -20.90 23.23 -2.52
C ALA A 87 -20.84 21.83 -1.88
N GLY A 88 -20.21 20.89 -2.57
CA GLY A 88 -19.98 19.56 -2.02
C GLY A 88 -19.14 19.53 -0.73
N VAL A 89 -18.14 20.42 -0.58
CA VAL A 89 -17.40 20.58 0.68
C VAL A 89 -18.32 21.09 1.80
N ARG A 90 -19.17 22.09 1.51
CA ARG A 90 -20.13 22.60 2.47
C ARG A 90 -21.13 21.52 2.91
N THR A 91 -21.66 20.77 1.95
CA THR A 91 -22.54 19.64 2.22
C THR A 91 -21.86 18.60 3.10
N ALA A 92 -20.62 18.22 2.80
CA ALA A 92 -19.85 17.28 3.60
C ALA A 92 -19.67 17.75 5.04
N LEU A 93 -19.38 19.04 5.26
CA LEU A 93 -19.26 19.63 6.61
C LEU A 93 -20.57 19.69 7.37
N ALA A 94 -21.69 19.90 6.68
CA ALA A 94 -23.03 19.93 7.29
C ALA A 94 -23.46 18.52 7.72
N GLU A 95 -23.18 17.52 6.90
CA GLU A 95 -23.64 16.14 7.07
C GLU A 95 -22.69 15.27 7.92
N ALA A 96 -21.42 15.65 8.06
CA ALA A 96 -20.45 14.88 8.84
C ALA A 96 -20.78 14.88 10.33
N THR A 97 -20.60 13.73 10.98
CA THR A 97 -20.72 13.60 12.44
C THR A 97 -19.50 14.19 13.16
N HIS A 98 -18.38 14.33 12.46
CA HIS A 98 -17.11 14.85 12.98
C HIS A 98 -16.90 16.31 12.58
N ASP A 99 -16.14 17.05 13.41
CA ASP A 99 -15.85 18.46 13.17
C ASP A 99 -14.81 18.73 12.08
N THR A 100 -14.10 17.69 11.66
CA THR A 100 -13.06 17.78 10.63
C THR A 100 -13.39 16.87 9.46
N VAL A 101 -13.35 17.42 8.25
CA VAL A 101 -13.61 16.73 6.99
C VAL A 101 -12.40 16.83 6.07
N ILE A 102 -12.01 15.72 5.48
CA ILE A 102 -11.09 15.69 4.32
C ILE A 102 -11.92 15.60 3.05
N ALA A 103 -11.78 16.60 2.18
CA ALA A 103 -12.44 16.63 0.87
C ALA A 103 -11.50 16.10 -0.22
N LEU A 104 -11.99 15.15 -1.01
CA LEU A 104 -11.26 14.52 -2.11
C LEU A 104 -12.19 14.38 -3.32
N PRO A 105 -11.90 15.05 -4.47
CA PRO A 105 -12.63 14.80 -5.71
C PRO A 105 -12.34 13.42 -6.26
N VAL A 106 -13.33 12.82 -6.89
CA VAL A 106 -13.24 11.47 -7.46
C VAL A 106 -12.20 11.33 -8.56
N ASP A 107 -11.84 12.42 -9.21
CA ASP A 107 -10.86 12.49 -10.30
C ASP A 107 -9.43 12.84 -9.86
N ALA A 108 -9.20 13.09 -8.59
CA ALA A 108 -7.87 13.30 -8.02
C ALA A 108 -7.11 11.96 -7.89
N ILE A 109 -6.81 11.35 -9.04
CA ILE A 109 -6.29 9.97 -9.13
C ILE A 109 -4.85 9.82 -8.60
N GLY A 110 -4.07 10.89 -8.56
CA GLY A 110 -2.70 10.89 -8.05
C GLY A 110 -2.60 11.00 -6.52
N VAL A 111 -3.70 11.26 -5.82
CA VAL A 111 -3.69 11.37 -4.35
C VAL A 111 -3.41 10.00 -3.72
N ARG A 112 -2.51 9.97 -2.75
CA ARG A 112 -2.05 8.79 -2.02
C ARG A 112 -2.16 8.98 -0.51
N ALA A 113 -1.99 7.90 0.21
CA ALA A 113 -2.01 7.87 1.67
C ALA A 113 -1.03 8.85 2.32
N ILE A 114 0.16 9.01 1.74
CA ILE A 114 1.17 9.96 2.23
C ILE A 114 0.70 11.41 2.17
N HIS A 115 -0.04 11.80 1.13
CA HIS A 115 -0.62 13.15 1.03
C HIS A 115 -1.60 13.40 2.18
N LEU A 116 -2.48 12.43 2.48
CA LEU A 116 -3.43 12.56 3.60
C LEU A 116 -2.71 12.69 4.94
N SER A 117 -1.66 11.90 5.16
CA SER A 117 -0.85 11.98 6.39
C SER A 117 -0.18 13.34 6.53
N ARG A 118 0.47 13.85 5.47
CA ARG A 118 1.11 15.17 5.49
C ARG A 118 0.10 16.29 5.71
N LEU A 119 -1.06 16.21 5.06
CA LEU A 119 -2.13 17.20 5.23
C LEU A 119 -2.63 17.25 6.67
N LEU A 120 -2.85 16.10 7.29
CA LEU A 120 -3.29 16.01 8.69
C LEU A 120 -2.26 16.61 9.66
N VAL A 121 -1.00 16.26 9.49
CA VAL A 121 0.09 16.77 10.35
C VAL A 121 0.29 18.28 10.12
N GLY A 122 0.36 18.73 8.87
CA GLY A 122 0.64 20.13 8.52
C GLY A 122 -0.53 21.09 8.77
N ALA A 123 -1.76 20.58 8.88
CA ALA A 123 -2.94 21.41 9.14
C ALA A 123 -2.95 22.04 10.55
N GLY A 124 -2.30 21.43 11.53
CA GLY A 124 -2.32 21.89 12.91
C GLY A 124 -3.76 22.22 13.39
N ASN A 125 -3.98 23.44 13.89
CA ASN A 125 -5.28 23.94 14.34
C ASN A 125 -6.01 24.83 13.30
N ALA A 126 -5.54 24.93 12.07
CA ALA A 126 -6.14 25.79 11.05
C ALA A 126 -7.60 25.38 10.73
N ILE A 127 -8.45 26.35 10.40
CA ILE A 127 -9.87 26.13 10.02
C ILE A 127 -9.95 25.37 8.69
N ALA A 128 -8.98 25.60 7.80
CA ALA A 128 -8.82 24.82 6.58
C ALA A 128 -7.34 24.64 6.27
N ALA A 129 -7.00 23.59 5.51
CA ALA A 129 -5.65 23.35 5.02
C ALA A 129 -5.69 22.72 3.63
N CYS A 130 -4.67 23.03 2.82
CA CYS A 130 -4.46 22.43 1.50
C CYS A 130 -2.96 22.38 1.20
N PHE A 131 -2.56 21.77 0.11
CA PHE A 131 -1.17 21.81 -0.33
C PHE A 131 -0.84 23.12 -1.04
N GLY A 132 0.41 23.56 -0.93
CA GLY A 132 0.91 24.76 -1.58
C GLY A 132 2.19 25.29 -0.97
N THR A 133 2.70 26.38 -1.54
CA THR A 133 3.82 27.12 -0.97
C THR A 133 3.33 28.44 -0.35
N VAL A 134 3.89 28.81 0.78
CA VAL A 134 3.48 29.99 1.58
C VAL A 134 3.70 31.31 0.80
N SER A 135 4.52 31.32 -0.24
CA SER A 135 4.86 32.50 -1.02
C SER A 135 3.81 32.95 -2.03
N GLU A 136 2.81 32.10 -2.36
CA GLU A 136 1.81 32.39 -3.41
C GLU A 136 0.40 32.03 -2.94
N LEU A 137 -0.19 32.88 -2.11
CA LEU A 137 -1.48 32.66 -1.44
C LEU A 137 -2.70 32.37 -2.35
N THR A 138 -2.61 32.48 -3.67
CA THR A 138 -3.71 32.17 -4.57
C THR A 138 -3.32 31.32 -5.78
N ALA A 139 -2.16 31.52 -6.39
CA ALA A 139 -1.74 30.81 -7.60
C ALA A 139 -1.11 29.45 -7.33
N GLY A 140 -0.40 29.31 -6.21
CA GLY A 140 0.32 28.08 -5.80
C GLY A 140 -0.47 27.08 -4.98
N LEU A 141 -1.75 27.36 -4.64
CA LEU A 141 -2.55 26.44 -3.84
C LEU A 141 -3.12 25.29 -4.69
N ILE A 142 -2.88 24.06 -4.25
CA ILE A 142 -3.50 22.85 -4.76
C ILE A 142 -4.75 22.58 -3.91
N PRO A 143 -5.95 22.81 -4.42
CA PRO A 143 -7.16 22.86 -3.60
C PRO A 143 -7.64 21.51 -3.09
N PHE A 144 -7.07 20.40 -3.61
CA PHE A 144 -7.43 19.04 -3.20
C PHE A 144 -6.24 18.08 -3.22
N PRO A 145 -6.17 17.12 -2.26
CA PRO A 145 -7.08 16.98 -1.11
C PRO A 145 -6.98 18.18 -0.18
N SER A 146 -8.07 18.48 0.51
CA SER A 146 -8.10 19.59 1.46
C SER A 146 -8.81 19.19 2.77
N LEU A 147 -8.33 19.78 3.86
CA LEU A 147 -8.92 19.62 5.20
C LEU A 147 -9.78 20.85 5.52
N TRP A 148 -10.93 20.62 6.11
CA TRP A 148 -11.88 21.64 6.52
C TRP A 148 -12.44 21.33 7.90
N ARG A 149 -12.62 22.36 8.72
CA ARG A 149 -13.28 22.22 10.03
C ARG A 149 -14.62 22.91 10.03
N ARG A 150 -15.51 22.46 10.90
CA ARG A 150 -16.91 22.92 11.00
C ARG A 150 -17.07 24.45 10.99
N PRO A 151 -16.21 25.26 11.62
CA PRO A 151 -16.33 26.72 11.54
C PRO A 151 -16.28 27.30 10.11
N ALA A 152 -15.72 26.59 9.14
CA ALA A 152 -15.67 27.02 7.75
C ALA A 152 -17.07 27.06 7.08
N ILE A 153 -18.06 26.33 7.61
CA ILE A 153 -19.38 26.15 6.97
C ILE A 153 -20.10 27.47 6.68
N VAL A 154 -19.98 28.45 7.58
CA VAL A 154 -20.63 29.75 7.42
C VAL A 154 -20.04 30.55 6.26
N SER A 155 -18.70 30.59 6.16
CA SER A 155 -18.03 31.26 5.05
C SER A 155 -18.38 30.58 3.72
N LEU A 156 -18.37 29.25 3.68
CA LEU A 156 -18.71 28.48 2.46
C LEU A 156 -20.17 28.71 2.04
N ALA A 157 -21.13 28.74 2.98
CA ALA A 157 -22.53 29.02 2.71
C ALA A 157 -22.71 30.42 2.09
N ASN A 158 -22.05 31.44 2.66
CA ASN A 158 -22.10 32.81 2.14
C ASN A 158 -21.50 32.91 0.74
N ARG A 159 -20.44 32.18 0.44
CA ARG A 159 -19.82 32.15 -0.89
C ARG A 159 -20.74 31.52 -1.93
N VAL A 160 -21.32 30.36 -1.61
CA VAL A 160 -22.29 29.67 -2.49
C VAL A 160 -23.48 30.56 -2.77
N PHE A 161 -24.06 31.21 -1.72
CA PHE A 161 -25.15 32.15 -1.87
C PHE A 161 -24.84 33.35 -2.79
N ARG A 162 -23.57 33.83 -2.78
CA ARG A 162 -23.09 34.90 -3.66
C ARG A 162 -22.68 34.43 -5.05
N GLY A 163 -22.84 33.16 -5.40
CA GLY A 163 -22.41 32.60 -6.66
C GLY A 163 -20.89 32.50 -6.83
N SER A 164 -20.11 32.53 -5.73
CA SER A 164 -18.66 32.48 -5.72
C SER A 164 -18.16 31.07 -5.43
N TYR A 165 -17.93 30.26 -6.46
CA TYR A 165 -17.68 28.83 -6.36
C TYR A 165 -16.19 28.41 -6.34
N GLY A 166 -15.26 29.34 -6.30
CA GLY A 166 -13.82 29.06 -6.36
C GLY A 166 -13.26 28.50 -5.04
N VAL A 167 -12.84 27.23 -5.01
CA VAL A 167 -12.26 26.57 -3.82
C VAL A 167 -10.97 27.25 -3.37
N ARG A 168 -10.05 27.58 -4.30
CA ARG A 168 -8.81 28.31 -3.97
C ARG A 168 -9.08 29.65 -3.28
N ALA A 169 -10.06 30.40 -3.79
CA ALA A 169 -10.44 31.67 -3.19
C ALA A 169 -11.05 31.49 -1.79
N ALA A 170 -11.81 30.43 -1.56
CA ALA A 170 -12.34 30.11 -0.24
C ALA A 170 -11.23 29.74 0.75
N LEU A 171 -10.27 28.95 0.35
CA LEU A 171 -9.10 28.58 1.15
C LEU A 171 -8.28 29.80 1.53
N ALA A 172 -8.02 30.72 0.56
CA ALA A 172 -7.29 31.96 0.81
C ALA A 172 -8.04 32.90 1.77
N GLU A 173 -9.37 33.08 1.60
CA GLU A 173 -10.21 33.91 2.46
C GLU A 173 -10.25 33.40 3.91
N LEU A 174 -10.21 32.08 4.11
CA LEU A 174 -10.18 31.45 5.44
C LEU A 174 -8.78 31.43 6.06
N GLY A 175 -7.75 31.94 5.37
CA GLY A 175 -6.37 31.82 5.84
C GLY A 175 -5.92 30.37 6.01
N ALA A 176 -6.27 29.52 5.05
CA ALA A 176 -5.95 28.10 5.13
C ALA A 176 -4.46 27.84 5.27
N ALA A 177 -4.08 26.86 6.07
CA ALA A 177 -2.70 26.42 6.18
C ALA A 177 -2.23 25.82 4.85
N ALA A 178 -1.14 26.38 4.31
CA ALA A 178 -0.46 25.85 3.13
C ALA A 178 0.53 24.77 3.59
N VAL A 179 0.27 23.53 3.26
CA VAL A 179 1.11 22.38 3.62
C VAL A 179 2.04 22.07 2.46
N ASP A 180 3.32 21.96 2.74
CA ASP A 180 4.31 21.54 1.74
C ASP A 180 4.03 20.09 1.30
N PRO A 181 3.70 19.83 0.02
CA PRO A 181 3.52 18.48 -0.48
C PRO A 181 4.84 17.71 -0.53
N GLY A 182 5.97 18.41 -0.33
CA GLY A 182 7.31 17.84 -0.46
C GLY A 182 7.54 17.25 -1.84
N PRO A 183 8.26 16.13 -1.91
CA PRO A 183 8.60 15.52 -3.18
C PRO A 183 7.39 14.90 -3.91
N PHE A 184 6.19 14.93 -3.35
CA PHE A 184 4.96 14.33 -3.93
C PHE A 184 4.05 15.33 -4.65
N ALA A 185 4.51 16.57 -4.86
CA ALA A 185 3.74 17.65 -5.48
C ALA A 185 3.19 17.30 -6.86
N ALA A 186 4.03 16.74 -7.74
CA ALA A 186 3.65 16.39 -9.10
C ALA A 186 2.49 15.36 -9.20
N GLU A 187 2.30 14.57 -8.16
CA GLU A 187 1.24 13.56 -8.11
C GLU A 187 -0.12 14.18 -7.82
N LEU A 188 -0.16 15.30 -7.11
CA LEU A 188 -1.39 16.03 -6.80
C LEU A 188 -2.03 16.66 -8.04
N ASP A 189 -1.23 16.92 -9.10
CA ASP A 189 -1.72 17.45 -10.37
C ASP A 189 -2.33 16.39 -11.29
N ALA A 190 -2.18 15.11 -10.95
CA ALA A 190 -2.72 14.02 -11.75
C ALA A 190 -4.26 13.94 -11.60
N ASN A 191 -4.94 14.61 -12.50
CA ASN A 191 -6.39 14.59 -12.67
C ASN A 191 -6.78 13.81 -13.93
N SER A 192 -7.85 13.03 -13.83
CA SER A 192 -8.39 12.29 -14.95
C SER A 192 -9.61 12.98 -15.52
N ASN A 193 -9.47 13.58 -16.69
CA ASN A 193 -10.57 14.23 -17.39
C ASN A 193 -11.02 13.49 -18.65
N THR A 194 -10.16 12.64 -19.21
CA THR A 194 -10.42 11.86 -20.43
C THR A 194 -10.06 10.39 -20.25
N GLN A 195 -10.57 9.52 -21.15
CA GLN A 195 -10.16 8.12 -21.20
C GLN A 195 -8.65 7.98 -21.46
N SER A 196 -8.07 8.86 -22.25
CA SER A 196 -6.64 8.88 -22.53
C SER A 196 -5.82 9.16 -21.29
N ASP A 197 -6.25 10.12 -20.44
CA ASP A 197 -5.59 10.42 -19.17
C ASP A 197 -5.60 9.20 -18.24
N LEU A 198 -6.76 8.50 -18.19
CA LEU A 198 -6.91 7.28 -17.41
C LEU A 198 -5.98 6.18 -17.90
N ASN A 199 -5.96 5.91 -19.20
CA ASN A 199 -5.10 4.88 -19.79
C ASN A 199 -3.61 5.22 -19.59
N ALA A 200 -3.22 6.47 -19.74
CA ALA A 200 -1.85 6.93 -19.52
C ALA A 200 -1.44 6.75 -18.05
N TYR A 201 -2.34 7.08 -17.12
CA TYR A 201 -2.05 6.95 -15.69
C TYR A 201 -2.06 5.50 -15.21
N PHE A 202 -3.06 4.72 -15.62
CA PHE A 202 -3.28 3.38 -15.07
C PHE A 202 -2.51 2.27 -15.81
N GLY A 203 -2.14 2.44 -17.06
CA GLY A 203 -1.61 1.38 -17.92
C GLY A 203 -2.68 0.35 -18.30
N GLU A 204 -2.27 -0.68 -19.01
CA GLU A 204 -3.17 -1.78 -19.39
C GLU A 204 -3.18 -2.85 -18.30
N PRO A 205 -4.35 -3.25 -17.77
CA PRO A 205 -4.42 -4.28 -16.73
C PRO A 205 -4.01 -5.65 -17.26
N LEU A 206 -3.25 -6.39 -16.44
CA LEU A 206 -2.84 -7.76 -16.74
C LEU A 206 -3.63 -8.74 -15.88
N PHE A 207 -4.29 -9.68 -16.51
CA PHE A 207 -5.01 -10.79 -15.86
C PHE A 207 -4.32 -12.11 -16.16
N ASP A 208 -4.33 -13.03 -15.20
CA ASP A 208 -3.90 -14.39 -15.41
C ASP A 208 -5.07 -15.28 -15.92
N PRO A 209 -4.83 -16.55 -16.31
CA PRO A 209 -5.87 -17.45 -16.83
C PRO A 209 -7.04 -17.71 -15.86
N PHE A 210 -6.88 -17.41 -14.58
CA PHE A 210 -7.89 -17.60 -13.53
C PHE A 210 -8.64 -16.31 -13.19
N GLY A 211 -8.47 -15.25 -14.01
CA GLY A 211 -9.11 -13.96 -13.81
C GLY A 211 -8.52 -13.11 -12.69
N ARG A 212 -7.38 -13.51 -12.10
CA ARG A 212 -6.72 -12.72 -11.06
C ARG A 212 -5.96 -11.56 -11.70
N ARG A 213 -6.27 -10.34 -11.26
CA ARG A 213 -5.57 -9.15 -11.71
C ARG A 213 -4.20 -9.05 -11.06
N LEU A 214 -3.16 -8.88 -11.88
CA LEU A 214 -1.78 -8.73 -11.45
C LEU A 214 -1.37 -7.27 -11.52
N HIS A 215 -0.97 -6.71 -10.37
CA HIS A 215 -0.62 -5.29 -10.26
C HIS A 215 0.51 -5.02 -9.26
N TYR A 216 1.05 -6.08 -8.67
CA TYR A 216 2.12 -6.04 -7.68
C TYR A 216 3.32 -6.85 -8.15
N VAL A 217 4.49 -6.23 -8.24
CA VAL A 217 5.74 -6.92 -8.56
C VAL A 217 6.73 -6.82 -7.41
N ARG A 218 7.43 -7.92 -7.13
CA ARG A 218 8.52 -7.97 -6.16
C ARG A 218 9.85 -8.15 -6.91
N PHE A 219 10.80 -7.30 -6.63
CA PHE A 219 12.15 -7.34 -7.21
C PHE A 219 13.16 -7.78 -6.17
N SER A 220 13.79 -8.92 -6.37
CA SER A 220 15.00 -9.30 -5.68
C SER A 220 16.19 -8.60 -6.36
N LEU A 221 16.72 -7.55 -5.75
CA LEU A 221 17.81 -6.76 -6.35
C LEU A 221 19.16 -7.51 -6.29
N THR A 222 19.34 -8.31 -5.24
CA THR A 222 20.58 -9.03 -4.97
C THR A 222 20.35 -10.25 -4.08
N GLU A 223 21.19 -11.26 -4.21
CA GLU A 223 21.24 -12.37 -3.27
C GLU A 223 22.10 -12.04 -2.03
N ALA A 224 22.90 -10.96 -2.06
CA ALA A 224 23.73 -10.56 -0.93
C ALA A 224 22.89 -10.10 0.26
N CYS A 225 23.34 -10.42 1.46
CA CYS A 225 22.74 -9.96 2.72
C CYS A 225 23.86 -9.72 3.75
N ASN A 226 23.67 -8.71 4.60
CA ASN A 226 24.56 -8.36 5.71
C ASN A 226 24.18 -9.04 7.04
N MET A 227 23.18 -9.94 7.03
CA MET A 227 22.81 -10.82 8.14
C MET A 227 22.89 -12.30 7.73
N SER A 228 22.94 -13.20 8.73
CA SER A 228 23.02 -14.65 8.55
C SER A 228 21.97 -15.36 9.42
N CYS A 229 20.69 -15.02 9.18
CA CYS A 229 19.59 -15.57 9.96
C CYS A 229 19.52 -17.09 9.84
N THR A 230 19.33 -17.75 11.01
CA THR A 230 19.37 -19.22 11.14
C THR A 230 18.32 -19.93 10.30
N TYR A 231 17.13 -19.36 10.15
CA TYR A 231 16.06 -19.94 9.34
C TYR A 231 16.29 -19.79 7.82
N CYS A 232 17.09 -18.82 7.42
CA CYS A 232 17.38 -18.56 6.01
C CYS A 232 18.50 -19.48 5.48
N LEU A 233 19.55 -19.69 6.28
CA LEU A 233 20.71 -20.51 5.99
C LEU A 233 21.17 -21.25 7.27
N PRO A 234 20.47 -22.29 7.72
CA PRO A 234 20.76 -22.97 8.98
C PRO A 234 22.18 -23.53 9.05
N GLU A 235 22.68 -24.05 7.94
CA GLU A 235 24.00 -24.67 7.81
C GLU A 235 25.07 -23.70 7.30
N GLY A 236 24.73 -22.38 7.21
CA GLY A 236 25.62 -21.37 6.65
C GLY A 236 25.59 -21.30 5.11
N PHE A 237 26.61 -20.68 4.53
CA PHE A 237 26.67 -20.47 3.09
C PHE A 237 27.25 -21.69 2.38
N PRO A 238 26.48 -22.35 1.47
CA PRO A 238 27.04 -23.39 0.61
C PRO A 238 28.12 -22.79 -0.31
N GLU A 239 29.08 -23.61 -0.73
CA GLU A 239 30.22 -23.16 -1.55
C GLU A 239 29.77 -22.52 -2.87
N TRP A 240 28.74 -23.07 -3.52
CA TRP A 240 28.15 -22.55 -4.75
C TRP A 240 27.52 -21.16 -4.61
N TYR A 241 27.22 -20.67 -3.37
CA TYR A 241 26.63 -19.37 -3.08
C TYR A 241 27.66 -18.22 -3.07
N ARG A 242 28.94 -18.48 -3.39
CA ARG A 242 29.98 -17.45 -3.38
C ARG A 242 29.78 -16.37 -4.44
N HIS A 243 29.16 -16.71 -5.57
CA HIS A 243 28.83 -15.77 -6.65
C HIS A 243 27.38 -15.28 -6.52
N LYS A 244 27.20 -14.22 -5.76
CA LYS A 244 25.88 -13.63 -5.50
C LYS A 244 25.41 -12.84 -6.72
N ALA A 245 24.32 -13.27 -7.32
CA ALA A 245 23.68 -12.54 -8.41
C ALA A 245 23.15 -11.18 -7.93
N ARG A 246 23.18 -10.21 -8.81
CA ARG A 246 22.58 -8.90 -8.62
C ARG A 246 22.15 -8.32 -9.96
N LEU A 247 21.05 -7.57 -9.96
CA LEU A 247 20.61 -6.80 -11.12
C LEU A 247 21.46 -5.55 -11.27
N SER A 248 21.71 -5.13 -12.49
CA SER A 248 22.23 -3.79 -12.77
C SER A 248 21.11 -2.74 -12.61
N SER A 249 21.47 -1.49 -12.36
CA SER A 249 20.49 -0.39 -12.28
C SER A 249 19.71 -0.22 -13.58
N ALA A 250 20.34 -0.44 -14.74
CA ALA A 250 19.70 -0.37 -16.05
C ALA A 250 18.63 -1.46 -16.23
N GLU A 251 18.93 -2.70 -15.87
CA GLU A 251 17.96 -3.81 -15.92
C GLU A 251 16.77 -3.53 -15.01
N VAL A 252 17.00 -3.04 -13.79
CA VAL A 252 15.93 -2.67 -12.86
C VAL A 252 15.05 -1.58 -13.46
N GLN A 253 15.62 -0.53 -14.06
CA GLN A 253 14.86 0.55 -14.68
C GLN A 253 14.02 0.06 -15.86
N THR A 254 14.59 -0.74 -16.75
CA THR A 254 13.90 -1.31 -17.91
C THR A 254 12.72 -2.19 -17.48
N MET A 255 12.95 -3.07 -16.50
CA MET A 255 11.89 -3.94 -15.97
C MET A 255 10.80 -3.14 -15.26
N LEU A 256 11.14 -2.17 -14.42
CA LEU A 256 10.15 -1.31 -13.76
C LEU A 256 9.27 -0.59 -14.79
N ALA A 257 9.86 -0.06 -15.86
CA ALA A 257 9.10 0.60 -16.93
C ALA A 257 8.19 -0.40 -17.68
N GLY A 258 8.68 -1.61 -17.97
CA GLY A 258 7.89 -2.67 -18.61
C GLY A 258 6.69 -3.10 -17.77
N PHE A 259 6.89 -3.36 -16.47
CA PHE A 259 5.79 -3.70 -15.55
C PHE A 259 4.79 -2.54 -15.39
N ARG A 260 5.27 -1.29 -15.40
CA ARG A 260 4.38 -0.13 -15.32
C ARG A 260 3.43 -0.03 -16.52
N ARG A 261 3.90 -0.37 -17.73
CA ARG A 261 3.05 -0.46 -18.94
C ARG A 261 1.95 -1.51 -18.83
N LEU A 262 2.17 -2.57 -18.05
CA LEU A 262 1.19 -3.62 -17.73
C LEU A 262 0.24 -3.26 -16.57
N GLY A 263 0.18 -2.00 -16.18
CA GLY A 263 -0.70 -1.52 -15.12
C GLY A 263 -0.25 -1.91 -13.70
N PHE A 264 1.01 -2.31 -13.51
CA PHE A 264 1.55 -2.57 -12.17
C PHE A 264 1.73 -1.25 -11.43
N ARG A 265 1.22 -1.20 -10.19
CA ARG A 265 1.22 0.02 -9.36
C ARG A 265 1.96 -0.15 -8.06
N LYS A 266 2.14 -1.39 -7.64
CA LYS A 266 2.88 -1.73 -6.45
C LYS A 266 4.19 -2.40 -6.83
N VAL A 267 5.29 -1.86 -6.29
CA VAL A 267 6.60 -2.50 -6.35
C VAL A 267 7.13 -2.71 -4.95
N ARG A 268 7.78 -3.84 -4.75
CA ARG A 268 8.53 -4.09 -3.52
C ARG A 268 9.95 -4.51 -3.87
N LEU A 269 10.89 -3.70 -3.43
CA LEU A 269 12.31 -4.04 -3.51
C LEU A 269 12.68 -4.95 -2.35
N THR A 270 13.39 -6.01 -2.65
CA THR A 270 13.79 -7.05 -1.73
C THR A 270 15.07 -7.71 -2.24
N GLY A 271 15.43 -8.88 -1.74
CA GLY A 271 16.61 -9.61 -2.13
C GLY A 271 17.04 -10.53 -1.00
N GLY A 272 18.34 -10.68 -0.83
CA GLY A 272 18.90 -10.99 0.48
C GLY A 272 18.62 -9.79 1.39
N GLU A 273 19.41 -8.73 1.21
CA GLU A 273 19.11 -7.42 1.78
C GLU A 273 19.19 -6.35 0.68
N PRO A 274 18.09 -5.70 0.29
CA PRO A 274 18.10 -4.78 -0.85
C PRO A 274 18.99 -3.56 -0.64
N THR A 275 19.17 -3.11 0.59
CA THR A 275 19.98 -1.94 0.91
C THR A 275 21.51 -2.18 0.77
N VAL A 276 21.92 -3.44 0.60
CA VAL A 276 23.30 -3.78 0.21
C VAL A 276 23.54 -3.51 -1.28
N HIS A 277 22.48 -3.48 -2.09
CA HIS A 277 22.58 -3.18 -3.51
C HIS A 277 22.79 -1.68 -3.74
N PRO A 278 23.85 -1.24 -4.45
CA PRO A 278 24.18 0.18 -4.60
C PRO A 278 23.08 0.97 -5.31
N GLY A 279 22.33 0.36 -6.23
CA GLY A 279 21.22 0.98 -6.96
C GLY A 279 19.86 0.86 -6.25
N CYS A 280 19.77 0.43 -5.00
CA CYS A 280 18.49 0.28 -4.31
C CYS A 280 17.75 1.61 -4.15
N PHE A 281 18.46 2.65 -3.77
CA PHE A 281 17.90 4.00 -3.64
C PHE A 281 17.42 4.55 -4.99
N ASP A 282 18.21 4.38 -6.06
CA ASP A 282 17.86 4.79 -7.41
C ASP A 282 16.64 4.03 -7.95
N ALA A 283 16.47 2.77 -7.55
CA ALA A 283 15.29 1.97 -7.92
C ALA A 283 14.00 2.53 -7.29
N VAL A 284 14.05 3.01 -6.03
CA VAL A 284 12.92 3.72 -5.38
C VAL A 284 12.58 4.99 -6.15
N HIS A 285 13.57 5.81 -6.43
CA HIS A 285 13.41 7.06 -7.17
C HIS A 285 12.88 6.82 -8.60
N THR A 286 13.37 5.77 -9.28
CA THR A 286 12.88 5.37 -10.61
C THR A 286 11.43 4.92 -10.55
N ALA A 287 11.07 4.06 -9.60
CA ALA A 287 9.69 3.59 -9.43
C ALA A 287 8.73 4.78 -9.22
N ARG A 288 9.15 5.77 -8.42
CA ARG A 288 8.38 6.99 -8.23
C ARG A 288 8.18 7.75 -9.54
N ARG A 289 9.25 8.05 -10.29
CA ARG A 289 9.16 8.77 -11.58
C ARG A 289 8.26 8.05 -12.59
N LEU A 290 8.24 6.72 -12.56
CA LEU A 290 7.36 5.90 -13.39
C LEU A 290 5.90 5.88 -12.91
N GLY A 291 5.56 6.50 -11.77
CA GLY A 291 4.20 6.59 -11.25
C GLY A 291 3.71 5.33 -10.53
N TYR A 292 4.61 4.55 -9.90
CA TYR A 292 4.18 3.54 -8.96
C TYR A 292 3.53 4.18 -7.73
N GLU A 293 2.37 3.68 -7.33
CA GLU A 293 1.59 4.23 -6.21
C GLU A 293 2.06 3.74 -4.85
N GLU A 294 2.46 2.48 -4.80
CA GLU A 294 3.02 1.86 -3.61
C GLU A 294 4.45 1.39 -3.89
N ILE A 295 5.40 2.03 -3.25
CA ILE A 295 6.83 1.71 -3.35
C ILE A 295 7.29 1.23 -1.98
N ALA A 296 7.58 -0.06 -1.89
CA ALA A 296 7.94 -0.72 -0.64
C ALA A 296 9.35 -1.28 -0.67
N ILE A 297 10.01 -1.31 0.48
CA ILE A 297 11.25 -2.07 0.70
C ILE A 297 10.98 -3.12 1.78
N THR A 298 11.49 -4.35 1.59
CA THR A 298 11.62 -5.32 2.67
C THR A 298 13.08 -5.41 3.07
N THR A 299 13.41 -5.07 4.31
CA THR A 299 14.77 -4.85 4.78
C THR A 299 14.94 -5.28 6.24
N ASN A 300 16.17 -5.60 6.62
CA ASN A 300 16.57 -5.71 8.03
C ASN A 300 16.87 -4.34 8.67
N ALA A 301 16.70 -3.25 7.94
CA ALA A 301 16.83 -1.86 8.33
C ALA A 301 18.24 -1.38 8.77
N LEU A 302 19.26 -2.22 8.83
CA LEU A 302 20.60 -1.82 9.30
C LEU A 302 21.27 -0.75 8.45
N LEU A 303 20.97 -0.69 7.16
CA LEU A 303 21.62 0.24 6.21
C LEU A 303 20.67 1.33 5.70
N ILE A 304 19.46 1.44 6.23
CA ILE A 304 18.51 2.50 5.87
C ILE A 304 19.07 3.89 6.18
N GLY A 305 19.70 4.06 7.33
CA GLY A 305 20.18 5.36 7.78
C GLY A 305 19.04 6.34 8.03
N ASP A 306 19.14 7.56 7.49
CA ASP A 306 18.09 8.56 7.58
C ASP A 306 16.90 8.20 6.69
N VAL A 307 15.75 7.96 7.31
CA VAL A 307 14.50 7.56 6.64
C VAL A 307 13.92 8.70 5.79
N THR A 308 14.21 9.96 6.13
CA THR A 308 13.75 11.13 5.37
C THR A 308 14.17 11.06 3.91
N ARG A 309 15.40 10.64 3.65
CA ARG A 309 15.91 10.46 2.28
C ARG A 309 15.10 9.46 1.45
N TRP A 310 14.66 8.37 2.08
CA TRP A 310 13.85 7.34 1.40
C TRP A 310 12.44 7.83 1.14
N LEU A 311 11.85 8.58 2.08
CA LEU A 311 10.58 9.26 1.88
C LEU A 311 10.67 10.23 0.69
N ASP A 312 11.71 11.05 0.65
CA ASP A 312 11.96 12.02 -0.43
C ASP A 312 12.18 11.34 -1.79
N ALA A 313 12.81 10.17 -1.80
CA ALA A 313 12.93 9.35 -3.01
C ALA A 313 11.60 8.71 -3.45
N GLY A 314 10.58 8.69 -2.61
CA GLY A 314 9.24 8.19 -2.92
C GLY A 314 8.86 6.88 -2.23
N LEU A 315 9.60 6.44 -1.21
CA LEU A 315 9.23 5.28 -0.41
C LEU A 315 7.90 5.54 0.31
N THR A 316 6.93 4.65 0.13
CA THR A 316 5.60 4.75 0.76
C THR A 316 5.39 3.72 1.86
N GLN A 317 6.15 2.62 1.84
CA GLN A 317 5.99 1.52 2.78
C GLN A 317 7.34 0.91 3.15
N LEU A 318 7.60 0.76 4.45
CA LEU A 318 8.77 0.08 4.99
C LEU A 318 8.35 -1.24 5.63
N ASN A 319 8.88 -2.36 5.13
CA ASN A 319 8.67 -3.67 5.73
C ASN A 319 9.96 -4.08 6.42
N VAL A 320 9.96 -4.06 7.74
CA VAL A 320 11.15 -4.39 8.55
C VAL A 320 11.07 -5.84 9.01
N SER A 321 12.16 -6.57 8.81
CA SER A 321 12.34 -7.91 9.40
C SER A 321 12.83 -7.75 10.85
N LEU A 322 11.96 -8.10 11.81
CA LEU A 322 12.24 -8.03 13.25
C LEU A 322 11.63 -9.23 13.94
N ASP A 323 12.47 -10.20 14.27
CA ASP A 323 12.02 -11.50 14.77
C ASP A 323 11.82 -11.52 16.29
N SER A 324 12.44 -10.60 17.05
CA SER A 324 12.29 -10.49 18.51
C SER A 324 12.65 -9.09 19.00
N LEU A 325 12.05 -8.68 20.12
CA LEU A 325 12.41 -7.52 20.92
C LEU A 325 13.42 -7.84 22.03
N ASP A 326 13.63 -9.13 22.30
CA ASP A 326 14.68 -9.59 23.23
C ASP A 326 16.04 -9.60 22.51
N PRO A 327 17.06 -8.86 22.99
CA PRO A 327 18.37 -8.77 22.32
C PRO A 327 19.07 -10.11 22.18
N THR A 328 18.85 -11.03 23.13
CA THR A 328 19.47 -12.37 23.12
C THR A 328 18.83 -13.24 22.05
N ALA A 329 17.51 -13.30 22.00
CA ALA A 329 16.76 -14.03 20.99
C ALA A 329 17.01 -13.44 19.59
N PHE A 330 17.01 -12.09 19.46
CA PHE A 330 17.32 -11.41 18.20
C PHE A 330 18.71 -11.79 17.69
N LYS A 331 19.75 -11.75 18.56
CA LYS A 331 21.11 -12.15 18.20
C LYS A 331 21.22 -13.64 17.88
N ALA A 332 20.47 -14.48 18.60
CA ALA A 332 20.46 -15.93 18.34
C ALA A 332 19.95 -16.24 16.92
N ILE A 333 18.89 -15.52 16.47
CA ILE A 333 18.28 -15.69 15.15
C ILE A 333 19.14 -15.06 14.05
N THR A 334 19.46 -13.76 14.19
CA THR A 334 20.01 -12.94 13.09
C THR A 334 21.53 -12.96 13.00
N LYS A 335 22.21 -13.45 14.03
CA LYS A 335 23.66 -13.35 14.24
C LYS A 335 24.16 -11.91 14.28
N ASN A 336 23.29 -10.96 14.64
CA ASN A 336 23.57 -9.53 14.74
C ASN A 336 23.10 -8.99 16.09
N ALA A 337 23.74 -7.95 16.60
CA ALA A 337 23.46 -7.36 17.92
C ALA A 337 22.90 -5.92 17.85
N GLN A 338 22.53 -5.42 16.66
CA GLN A 338 22.12 -4.02 16.46
C GLN A 338 20.59 -3.83 16.51
N LEU A 339 19.91 -4.43 17.47
CA LEU A 339 18.45 -4.35 17.64
C LEU A 339 17.99 -2.88 17.78
N GLU A 340 18.63 -2.11 18.65
CA GLU A 340 18.26 -0.71 18.93
C GLU A 340 18.30 0.18 17.69
N ARG A 341 19.27 -0.06 16.79
CA ARG A 341 19.34 0.65 15.52
C ARG A 341 18.13 0.40 14.64
N ILE A 342 17.64 -0.83 14.62
CA ILE A 342 16.45 -1.22 13.84
C ILE A 342 15.21 -0.56 14.45
N LEU A 343 15.06 -0.59 15.76
CA LEU A 343 13.96 0.07 16.46
C LEU A 343 13.95 1.58 16.21
N GLY A 344 15.10 2.24 16.20
CA GLY A 344 15.23 3.66 15.87
C GLY A 344 14.76 3.99 14.43
N VAL A 345 15.06 3.13 13.46
CA VAL A 345 14.57 3.29 12.08
C VAL A 345 13.05 3.12 12.00
N ILE A 346 12.47 2.20 12.76
CA ILE A 346 11.03 1.99 12.83
C ILE A 346 10.33 3.23 13.39
N GLU A 347 10.80 3.76 14.52
CA GLU A 347 10.20 4.96 15.13
C GLU A 347 10.30 6.16 14.18
N GLN A 348 11.47 6.40 13.57
CA GLN A 348 11.62 7.48 12.58
C GLN A 348 10.65 7.33 11.39
N ALA A 349 10.44 6.11 10.90
CA ALA A 349 9.50 5.86 9.79
C ALA A 349 8.04 6.13 10.21
N ILE A 350 7.67 5.81 11.44
CA ILE A 350 6.35 6.11 12.03
C ILE A 350 6.14 7.62 12.12
N ASP A 351 7.10 8.35 12.67
CA ASP A 351 7.04 9.82 12.84
C ASP A 351 6.92 10.55 11.49
N LEU A 352 7.53 10.00 10.44
CA LEU A 352 7.44 10.53 9.09
C LEU A 352 6.16 10.11 8.35
N GLY A 353 5.28 9.29 8.96
CA GLY A 353 4.03 8.83 8.36
C GLY A 353 4.19 7.79 7.27
N ILE A 354 5.35 7.12 7.17
CA ILE A 354 5.55 5.96 6.29
C ILE A 354 4.77 4.78 6.85
N GLU A 355 4.08 4.04 5.99
CA GLU A 355 3.42 2.79 6.41
C GLU A 355 4.47 1.75 6.83
N VAL A 356 4.47 1.37 8.10
CA VAL A 356 5.42 0.39 8.65
C VAL A 356 4.75 -0.97 8.84
N LYS A 357 5.38 -2.00 8.28
CA LYS A 357 5.01 -3.40 8.53
C LYS A 357 6.21 -4.15 9.09
N ILE A 358 5.98 -4.87 10.16
CA ILE A 358 7.00 -5.72 10.80
C ILE A 358 6.76 -7.16 10.38
N ASN A 359 7.77 -7.85 9.90
CA ASN A 359 7.75 -9.27 9.61
C ASN A 359 8.54 -10.01 10.68
N SER A 360 7.93 -10.98 11.34
CA SER A 360 8.57 -11.84 12.31
C SER A 360 8.36 -13.31 11.92
N VAL A 361 9.44 -14.00 11.65
CA VAL A 361 9.42 -15.45 11.42
C VAL A 361 9.51 -16.13 12.79
N LEU A 362 8.54 -16.97 13.10
CA LEU A 362 8.50 -17.67 14.39
C LEU A 362 9.33 -18.96 14.35
N LEU A 363 10.22 -19.08 15.32
CA LEU A 363 11.03 -20.26 15.61
C LEU A 363 10.68 -20.78 17.00
N ARG A 364 10.21 -22.02 17.07
CA ARG A 364 9.71 -22.63 18.31
C ARG A 364 10.71 -22.55 19.46
N SER A 365 11.98 -22.83 19.19
CA SER A 365 13.03 -22.87 20.20
C SER A 365 13.56 -21.50 20.66
N VAL A 366 13.22 -20.39 19.96
CA VAL A 366 13.85 -19.09 20.23
C VAL A 366 12.83 -18.00 20.55
N ASN A 367 11.97 -17.62 19.57
CA ASN A 367 10.99 -16.53 19.71
C ASN A 367 9.54 -17.00 19.64
N GLY A 368 9.30 -18.32 19.60
CA GLY A 368 7.98 -18.95 19.51
C GLY A 368 7.31 -19.19 20.87
N THR A 369 7.89 -18.74 21.99
CA THR A 369 7.24 -18.86 23.31
C THR A 369 6.10 -17.85 23.47
N SER A 370 5.12 -18.18 24.32
CA SER A 370 3.99 -17.30 24.58
C SER A 370 4.40 -15.92 25.07
N GLU A 371 5.43 -15.83 25.88
CA GLU A 371 5.96 -14.59 26.44
C GLU A 371 6.60 -13.69 25.35
N GLN A 372 7.41 -14.27 24.47
CA GLN A 372 8.05 -13.57 23.37
C GLN A 372 7.02 -13.06 22.37
N ILE A 373 6.05 -13.89 21.99
CA ILE A 373 4.96 -13.53 21.09
C ILE A 373 4.10 -12.43 21.72
N ALA A 374 3.76 -12.56 23.01
CA ALA A 374 2.99 -11.58 23.75
C ALA A 374 3.67 -10.20 23.77
N ALA A 375 4.96 -10.15 24.08
CA ALA A 375 5.74 -8.91 24.09
C ALA A 375 5.74 -8.21 22.71
N MET A 376 5.89 -8.97 21.63
CA MET A 376 5.82 -8.45 20.25
C MET A 376 4.43 -7.90 19.92
N ILE A 377 3.35 -8.60 20.31
CA ILE A 377 1.98 -8.13 20.11
C ILE A 377 1.74 -6.82 20.86
N ASP A 378 2.05 -6.78 22.15
CA ASP A 378 1.81 -5.61 23.01
C ASP A 378 2.59 -4.39 22.51
N TRP A 379 3.85 -4.59 22.10
CA TRP A 379 4.67 -3.55 21.49
C TRP A 379 4.06 -3.01 20.18
N ALA A 380 3.57 -3.89 19.32
CA ALA A 380 2.99 -3.50 18.02
C ALA A 380 1.64 -2.81 18.20
N LEU A 381 0.80 -3.25 19.14
CA LEU A 381 -0.52 -2.63 19.38
C LEU A 381 -0.41 -1.18 19.88
N ALA A 382 0.65 -0.84 20.61
CA ALA A 382 0.90 0.51 21.08
C ALA A 382 1.36 1.49 19.96
N ARG A 383 1.56 1.02 18.73
CA ARG A 383 2.14 1.78 17.60
C ARG A 383 1.28 1.63 16.34
N PRO A 384 1.26 2.61 15.43
CA PRO A 384 0.53 2.51 14.15
C PRO A 384 1.27 1.60 13.15
N VAL A 385 1.59 0.38 13.54
CA VAL A 385 2.30 -0.61 12.72
C VAL A 385 1.46 -1.85 12.47
N THR A 386 1.79 -2.62 11.43
CA THR A 386 1.22 -3.96 11.23
C THR A 386 2.31 -5.01 11.50
N LEU A 387 2.24 -5.68 12.63
CA LEU A 387 3.10 -6.84 12.92
C LEU A 387 2.53 -8.08 12.21
N ARG A 388 3.37 -8.80 11.48
CA ARG A 388 3.01 -10.02 10.78
C ARG A 388 3.87 -11.17 11.26
N PHE A 389 3.26 -12.11 11.93
CA PHE A 389 3.88 -13.39 12.22
C PHE A 389 3.79 -14.30 11.02
N ILE A 390 4.89 -14.93 10.68
CA ILE A 390 5.05 -15.74 9.48
C ILE A 390 5.44 -17.16 9.89
N GLU A 391 4.63 -18.13 9.47
CA GLU A 391 4.99 -19.54 9.60
C GLU A 391 6.29 -19.81 8.83
N LEU A 392 7.21 -20.51 9.46
CA LEU A 392 8.47 -20.90 8.81
C LEU A 392 8.19 -21.81 7.62
N MET A 393 8.50 -21.32 6.42
CA MET A 393 8.32 -22.04 5.17
C MET A 393 9.55 -22.88 4.84
N PRO A 394 9.37 -24.12 4.35
CA PRO A 394 10.49 -24.94 3.89
C PRO A 394 11.07 -24.41 2.58
N THR A 395 12.38 -24.59 2.43
CA THR A 395 13.16 -24.40 1.20
C THR A 395 14.13 -25.57 1.07
N LYS A 396 14.80 -25.71 -0.07
CA LYS A 396 15.77 -26.80 -0.24
C LYS A 396 16.89 -26.80 0.82
N LEU A 397 17.26 -25.62 1.33
CA LEU A 397 18.37 -25.48 2.29
C LEU A 397 17.94 -25.48 3.76
N ASN A 398 16.63 -25.40 4.08
CA ASN A 398 16.18 -25.35 5.47
C ASN A 398 15.13 -26.41 5.82
N THR A 399 14.85 -27.38 4.97
CA THR A 399 13.73 -28.32 5.14
C THR A 399 13.76 -29.04 6.48
N SER A 400 14.90 -29.60 6.87
CA SER A 400 15.07 -30.29 8.17
C SER A 400 14.88 -29.34 9.35
N PHE A 401 15.48 -28.15 9.28
CA PHE A 401 15.34 -27.09 10.27
C PHE A 401 13.89 -26.65 10.42
N ALA A 402 13.21 -26.39 9.29
CA ALA A 402 11.84 -25.92 9.28
C ALA A 402 10.85 -26.90 9.91
N GLY A 403 11.09 -28.21 9.81
CA GLY A 403 10.25 -29.25 10.39
C GLY A 403 10.18 -29.19 11.91
N GLY A 404 11.30 -28.89 12.58
CA GLY A 404 11.40 -28.81 14.04
C GLY A 404 11.03 -27.45 14.64
N GLU A 405 11.20 -26.37 13.89
CA GLU A 405 11.11 -25.00 14.39
C GLU A 405 9.78 -24.30 14.07
N ARG A 406 8.91 -24.91 13.29
CA ARG A 406 7.65 -24.27 12.88
C ARG A 406 6.69 -24.04 14.03
N VAL A 407 6.14 -22.82 14.10
CA VAL A 407 4.99 -22.45 14.93
C VAL A 407 3.81 -22.17 13.99
N LEU A 408 2.67 -22.80 14.23
CA LEU A 408 1.47 -22.63 13.41
C LEU A 408 0.72 -21.37 13.83
N GLY A 409 0.12 -20.68 12.86
CA GLY A 409 -0.67 -19.47 13.14
C GLY A 409 -1.87 -19.75 14.06
N SER A 410 -2.46 -20.94 14.00
CA SER A 410 -3.53 -21.36 14.92
C SER A 410 -3.11 -21.39 16.39
N GLU A 411 -1.83 -21.58 16.68
CA GLU A 411 -1.30 -21.55 18.05
C GLU A 411 -1.32 -20.12 18.66
N LEU A 412 -1.39 -19.08 17.79
CA LEU A 412 -1.41 -17.67 18.21
C LEU A 412 -2.83 -17.16 18.47
N GLU A 413 -3.85 -17.78 17.90
CA GLU A 413 -5.24 -17.30 18.00
C GLU A 413 -5.73 -17.11 19.44
N PRO A 414 -5.43 -17.99 20.42
CA PRO A 414 -5.79 -17.77 21.81
C PRO A 414 -5.15 -16.52 22.42
N LEU A 415 -3.88 -16.24 22.08
CA LEU A 415 -3.16 -15.04 22.56
C LEU A 415 -3.74 -13.75 21.98
N LEU A 416 -4.20 -13.79 20.73
CA LEU A 416 -4.86 -12.66 20.08
C LEU A 416 -6.23 -12.39 20.71
N SER A 417 -7.03 -13.43 20.93
CA SER A 417 -8.36 -13.33 21.54
C SER A 417 -8.29 -12.80 22.96
N GLN A 418 -7.33 -13.25 23.78
CA GLN A 418 -7.11 -12.76 25.15
C GLN A 418 -6.80 -11.27 25.22
N ARG A 419 -6.30 -10.67 24.11
CA ARG A 419 -6.01 -9.24 23.99
C ARG A 419 -7.13 -8.44 23.33
N GLY A 420 -8.31 -9.01 23.16
CA GLY A 420 -9.45 -8.35 22.54
C GLY A 420 -9.25 -8.05 21.05
N LEU A 421 -8.38 -8.80 20.38
CA LEU A 421 -8.16 -8.68 18.96
C LEU A 421 -9.22 -9.46 18.19
N GLU A 422 -9.91 -8.79 17.30
CA GLU A 422 -10.91 -9.38 16.43
C GLU A 422 -10.35 -9.57 15.01
N ARG A 423 -10.76 -10.67 14.38
CA ARG A 423 -10.38 -10.95 13.00
C ARG A 423 -11.01 -9.93 12.06
N VAL A 424 -10.17 -9.22 11.32
CA VAL A 424 -10.62 -8.35 10.24
C VAL A 424 -10.96 -9.23 9.04
N ASN A 425 -12.25 -9.36 8.74
CA ASN A 425 -12.68 -10.11 7.57
C ASN A 425 -12.12 -9.45 6.30
N PRO A 426 -11.45 -10.21 5.41
CA PRO A 426 -11.06 -9.69 4.12
C PRO A 426 -12.31 -9.25 3.38
N ARG A 427 -12.36 -7.97 3.05
CA ARG A 427 -13.52 -7.35 2.41
C ARG A 427 -13.73 -7.96 1.03
N ALA A 428 -14.94 -8.44 0.74
CA ALA A 428 -15.32 -8.82 -0.61
C ALA A 428 -15.13 -7.60 -1.53
N GLY A 429 -14.42 -7.76 -2.65
CA GLY A 429 -14.14 -6.67 -3.58
C GLY A 429 -12.95 -5.76 -3.22
N SER A 430 -12.21 -6.06 -2.14
CA SER A 430 -10.96 -5.36 -1.79
C SER A 430 -9.74 -6.23 -2.06
N PRO A 431 -9.27 -6.33 -3.30
CA PRO A 431 -8.22 -7.29 -3.67
C PRO A 431 -6.87 -7.00 -3.01
N ASN A 432 -6.68 -5.85 -2.35
CA ASN A 432 -5.35 -5.35 -2.04
C ASN A 432 -5.04 -4.97 -0.61
N LEU A 433 -6.03 -4.90 0.28
CA LEU A 433 -5.78 -4.27 1.58
C LEU A 433 -4.87 -5.10 2.50
N LEU A 434 -4.82 -6.42 2.37
CA LEU A 434 -4.24 -7.23 3.42
C LEU A 434 -3.12 -8.19 2.96
N GLY A 435 -2.84 -8.30 1.66
CA GLY A 435 -1.84 -9.26 1.17
C GLY A 435 -2.20 -10.71 1.57
N PRO A 436 -1.20 -11.56 1.88
CA PRO A 436 -1.42 -12.96 2.24
C PRO A 436 -1.80 -13.17 3.70
N SER A 437 -1.86 -12.12 4.53
CA SER A 437 -2.09 -12.25 5.98
C SER A 437 -3.57 -12.25 6.32
N THR A 438 -3.96 -13.10 7.27
CA THR A 438 -5.18 -12.94 8.05
C THR A 438 -4.89 -11.88 9.11
N ASN A 439 -5.68 -10.81 9.16
CA ASN A 439 -5.40 -9.68 10.03
C ASN A 439 -6.38 -9.61 11.19
N TYR A 440 -5.89 -9.05 12.30
CA TYR A 440 -6.61 -8.83 13.54
C TYR A 440 -6.38 -7.38 13.97
N SER A 441 -7.41 -6.72 14.46
CA SER A 441 -7.36 -5.36 15.00
C SER A 441 -8.00 -5.28 16.36
N HIS A 442 -7.52 -4.34 17.16
CA HIS A 442 -8.15 -3.97 18.42
C HIS A 442 -9.07 -2.75 18.19
N SER A 443 -10.17 -2.64 18.96
CA SER A 443 -11.15 -1.56 18.77
C SER A 443 -10.62 -0.16 19.09
N VAL A 444 -9.59 -0.05 19.94
CA VAL A 444 -9.05 1.23 20.43
C VAL A 444 -7.58 1.43 20.05
N LEU A 445 -6.77 0.37 20.03
CA LEU A 445 -5.32 0.47 19.81
C LEU A 445 -4.99 0.60 18.32
N PRO A 446 -3.96 1.42 17.95
CA PRO A 446 -3.66 1.73 16.55
C PRO A 446 -2.99 0.60 15.78
N GLY A 447 -2.33 -0.31 16.47
CA GLY A 447 -1.59 -1.42 15.86
C GLY A 447 -2.46 -2.53 15.32
N ARG A 448 -1.92 -3.30 14.40
CA ARG A 448 -2.58 -4.48 13.79
C ARG A 448 -1.67 -5.69 13.85
N ILE A 449 -2.28 -6.87 13.97
CA ILE A 449 -1.56 -8.14 13.93
C ILE A 449 -2.01 -8.91 12.69
N GLY A 450 -1.06 -9.49 11.96
CA GLY A 450 -1.32 -10.33 10.79
C GLY A 450 -0.70 -11.72 10.96
N LEU A 451 -1.40 -12.75 10.51
CA LEU A 451 -0.87 -14.12 10.44
C LEU A 451 -0.67 -14.50 8.98
N ILE A 452 0.54 -14.89 8.61
CA ILE A 452 0.88 -15.40 7.26
C ILE A 452 1.14 -16.89 7.39
N ASN A 453 0.14 -17.68 7.03
CA ASN A 453 0.07 -19.12 7.24
C ASN A 453 0.05 -19.87 5.91
N PRO A 454 1.13 -19.85 5.12
CA PRO A 454 1.12 -20.45 3.78
C PRO A 454 0.99 -21.96 3.79
N MET A 455 1.30 -22.60 4.91
CA MET A 455 1.20 -24.05 5.08
C MET A 455 -0.19 -24.51 5.51
N SER A 456 -0.91 -23.68 6.28
CA SER A 456 -2.21 -24.03 6.85
C SER A 456 -3.39 -23.28 6.24
N CYS A 457 -3.16 -22.19 5.48
CA CYS A 457 -4.20 -21.41 4.83
C CYS A 457 -3.76 -20.91 3.44
N ASN A 458 -4.31 -21.54 2.41
CA ASN A 458 -4.02 -21.16 1.03
C ASN A 458 -4.68 -19.81 0.68
N PHE A 459 -3.91 -18.89 0.09
CA PHE A 459 -4.35 -17.55 -0.34
C PHE A 459 -4.17 -17.32 -1.84
N CYS A 460 -4.02 -18.39 -2.63
CA CYS A 460 -3.72 -18.32 -4.06
C CYS A 460 -4.83 -17.66 -4.88
N ASP A 461 -6.09 -17.81 -4.50
CA ASP A 461 -7.24 -17.23 -5.19
C ASP A 461 -7.17 -15.69 -5.27
N ARG A 462 -6.47 -15.07 -4.32
CA ARG A 462 -6.27 -13.62 -4.25
C ARG A 462 -4.86 -13.19 -4.64
N CYS A 463 -4.12 -14.05 -5.34
CA CYS A 463 -2.73 -13.77 -5.71
C CYS A 463 -2.66 -12.73 -6.84
N ASN A 464 -2.14 -11.56 -6.53
CA ASN A 464 -1.98 -10.43 -7.45
C ASN A 464 -0.51 -10.16 -7.84
N ARG A 465 0.40 -11.13 -7.61
CA ARG A 465 1.85 -10.89 -7.56
C ARG A 465 2.61 -11.63 -8.65
N LEU A 466 3.64 -10.94 -9.14
CA LEU A 466 4.78 -11.53 -9.85
C LEU A 466 6.08 -11.23 -9.11
N ARG A 467 7.15 -11.97 -9.43
CA ARG A 467 8.47 -11.78 -8.83
C ARG A 467 9.54 -11.74 -9.90
N ILE A 468 10.55 -10.92 -9.66
CA ILE A 468 11.81 -10.92 -10.40
C ILE A 468 12.90 -11.42 -9.47
N THR A 469 13.65 -12.42 -9.91
CA THR A 469 14.81 -12.95 -9.18
C THR A 469 15.99 -11.98 -9.29
N ALA A 470 17.01 -12.16 -8.45
CA ALA A 470 18.25 -11.37 -8.55
C ALA A 470 19.04 -11.61 -9.85
N ARG A 471 18.62 -12.57 -10.67
CA ARG A 471 19.15 -12.87 -12.01
C ARG A 471 18.33 -12.25 -13.14
N GLY A 472 17.28 -11.48 -12.82
CA GLY A 472 16.42 -10.87 -13.82
C GLY A 472 15.36 -11.80 -14.41
N GLU A 473 15.13 -12.96 -13.82
CA GLU A 473 14.15 -13.93 -14.29
C GLU A 473 12.78 -13.69 -13.67
N LEU A 474 11.73 -13.94 -14.46
CA LEU A 474 10.34 -13.87 -13.98
C LEU A 474 9.94 -15.17 -13.28
N LYS A 475 9.47 -15.04 -12.05
CA LYS A 475 8.87 -16.12 -11.29
C LYS A 475 7.38 -15.87 -11.12
N LEU A 476 6.55 -16.74 -11.68
CA LEU A 476 5.09 -16.61 -11.70
C LEU A 476 4.44 -16.98 -10.38
N CYS A 477 5.04 -17.91 -9.63
CA CYS A 477 4.64 -18.33 -8.29
C CYS A 477 5.85 -18.41 -7.38
N LEU A 478 5.71 -18.07 -6.09
CA LEU A 478 6.80 -18.20 -5.11
C LEU A 478 7.39 -19.62 -5.09
N PHE A 479 6.53 -20.62 -5.12
CA PHE A 479 6.86 -22.04 -5.07
C PHE A 479 6.75 -22.72 -6.45
N GLY A 480 6.91 -21.95 -7.53
CA GLY A 480 6.95 -22.52 -8.88
C GLY A 480 8.27 -23.24 -9.17
N ASP A 481 8.22 -24.22 -10.07
CA ASP A 481 9.36 -25.06 -10.43
C ASP A 481 10.28 -24.41 -11.48
N LYS A 482 9.81 -23.33 -12.13
CA LYS A 482 10.52 -22.67 -13.22
C LYS A 482 10.65 -21.18 -12.99
N ASP A 483 11.81 -20.66 -13.36
CA ASP A 483 12.07 -19.25 -13.55
C ASP A 483 12.16 -19.01 -15.07
N HIS A 484 11.63 -17.88 -15.54
CA HIS A 484 11.52 -17.59 -16.96
C HIS A 484 12.41 -16.41 -17.32
N SER A 485 13.26 -16.57 -18.31
CA SER A 485 14.05 -15.47 -18.84
C SER A 485 13.16 -14.41 -19.48
N ILE A 486 13.49 -13.15 -19.27
CA ILE A 486 12.80 -11.99 -19.87
C ILE A 486 13.81 -11.29 -20.79
N ASP A 487 13.38 -10.92 -21.99
CA ASP A 487 14.16 -10.03 -22.84
C ASP A 487 14.10 -8.60 -22.29
N LEU A 488 15.25 -8.05 -21.96
CA LEU A 488 15.45 -6.73 -21.37
C LEU A 488 15.86 -5.66 -22.40
N ALA A 489 15.67 -5.92 -23.69
CA ALA A 489 16.07 -4.99 -24.74
C ALA A 489 15.32 -3.63 -24.62
N SER A 490 14.07 -3.65 -24.20
CA SER A 490 13.28 -2.44 -23.95
C SER A 490 12.11 -2.70 -22.96
N PRO A 491 11.50 -1.64 -22.41
CA PRO A 491 10.28 -1.78 -21.60
C PRO A 491 9.13 -2.46 -22.35
N GLU A 492 9.02 -2.26 -23.67
CA GLU A 492 8.02 -2.87 -24.54
C GLU A 492 8.22 -4.38 -24.64
N THR A 493 9.46 -4.83 -24.87
CA THR A 493 9.81 -6.26 -24.92
C THR A 493 9.58 -6.95 -23.57
N VAL A 494 9.93 -6.32 -22.47
CA VAL A 494 9.60 -6.80 -21.12
C VAL A 494 8.10 -7.00 -20.97
N ALA A 495 7.29 -5.99 -21.33
CA ALA A 495 5.84 -6.07 -21.22
C ALA A 495 5.24 -7.18 -22.10
N ALA A 496 5.72 -7.31 -23.34
CA ALA A 496 5.28 -8.36 -24.27
C ALA A 496 5.60 -9.78 -23.75
N HIS A 497 6.83 -10.00 -23.28
CA HIS A 497 7.24 -11.29 -22.72
C HIS A 497 6.46 -11.66 -21.45
N VAL A 498 6.30 -10.71 -20.52
CA VAL A 498 5.50 -10.95 -19.31
C VAL A 498 4.07 -11.33 -19.68
N ARG A 499 3.45 -10.63 -20.65
CA ARG A 499 2.08 -10.94 -21.12
C ARG A 499 1.98 -12.34 -21.73
N GLN A 500 3.00 -12.78 -22.47
CA GLN A 500 3.05 -14.13 -23.04
C GLN A 500 3.18 -15.19 -21.94
N LEU A 501 4.09 -14.98 -20.98
CA LEU A 501 4.40 -15.96 -19.94
C LEU A 501 3.28 -16.13 -18.93
N ILE A 502 2.45 -15.10 -18.71
CA ILE A 502 1.40 -15.14 -17.70
C ILE A 502 0.35 -16.22 -17.95
N SER A 503 0.17 -16.66 -19.21
CA SER A 503 -0.72 -17.77 -19.57
C SER A 503 -0.33 -19.10 -18.90
N THR A 504 0.91 -19.22 -18.43
CA THR A 504 1.44 -20.42 -17.75
C THR A 504 1.46 -20.27 -16.21
N LYS A 505 0.92 -19.17 -15.67
CA LYS A 505 0.87 -18.97 -14.22
C LYS A 505 -0.01 -20.03 -13.57
N PRO A 506 0.48 -20.76 -12.53
CA PRO A 506 -0.33 -21.78 -11.87
C PRO A 506 -1.49 -21.18 -11.08
N GLU A 507 -2.57 -21.95 -10.95
CA GLU A 507 -3.71 -21.60 -10.13
C GLU A 507 -3.30 -21.45 -8.65
N ARG A 508 -2.60 -22.46 -8.13
CA ARG A 508 -2.14 -22.51 -6.74
C ARG A 508 -0.75 -23.12 -6.61
N HIS A 509 -0.14 -22.96 -5.45
CA HIS A 509 1.05 -23.70 -5.05
C HIS A 509 0.67 -25.06 -4.46
N HIS A 510 1.65 -25.93 -4.31
CA HIS A 510 1.50 -27.29 -3.79
C HIS A 510 2.37 -27.53 -2.52
N LEU A 511 2.45 -26.52 -1.64
CA LEU A 511 3.20 -26.63 -0.39
C LEU A 511 2.66 -27.70 0.55
N GLU A 512 1.35 -27.84 0.58
CA GLU A 512 0.64 -28.89 1.36
C GLU A 512 1.02 -30.30 0.92
N ASP A 513 1.40 -30.48 -0.36
CA ASP A 513 1.86 -31.74 -0.93
C ASP A 513 3.39 -31.94 -0.76
N GLY A 514 4.05 -31.04 0.01
CA GLY A 514 5.51 -31.06 0.19
C GLY A 514 6.31 -30.49 -0.98
N ASN A 515 5.66 -29.96 -2.02
CA ASN A 515 6.32 -29.36 -3.15
C ASN A 515 6.54 -27.85 -2.94
N PHE A 516 7.77 -27.45 -2.62
CA PHE A 516 8.19 -26.05 -2.48
C PHE A 516 8.93 -25.51 -3.72
N GLY A 517 8.80 -26.19 -4.85
CA GLY A 517 9.35 -25.76 -6.15
C GLY A 517 10.87 -25.74 -6.19
N ASN A 518 11.43 -24.83 -7.00
CA ASN A 518 12.86 -24.67 -7.17
C ASN A 518 13.51 -23.75 -6.12
N VAL A 519 12.80 -23.34 -5.08
CA VAL A 519 13.28 -22.38 -4.07
C VAL A 519 14.41 -22.97 -3.24
N SER A 520 15.63 -22.51 -3.49
CA SER A 520 16.81 -22.90 -2.71
C SER A 520 16.83 -22.20 -1.35
N THR A 521 16.65 -20.89 -1.35
CA THR A 521 16.53 -20.03 -0.18
C THR A 521 15.72 -18.77 -0.53
N PHE A 522 15.09 -18.13 0.44
CA PHE A 522 14.35 -16.89 0.20
C PHE A 522 15.23 -15.71 -0.22
N ARG A 523 16.55 -15.78 -0.04
CA ARG A 523 17.49 -14.74 -0.50
C ARG A 523 17.50 -14.58 -2.02
N THR A 524 17.30 -15.67 -2.76
CA THR A 524 17.37 -15.65 -4.24
C THR A 524 16.16 -15.00 -4.88
N ILE A 525 15.03 -15.03 -4.20
CA ILE A 525 13.72 -14.63 -4.75
C ILE A 525 13.05 -13.50 -3.95
N GLY A 526 13.73 -13.00 -2.94
CA GLY A 526 13.20 -11.96 -2.06
C GLY A 526 12.04 -12.44 -1.20
N GLY A 527 12.35 -12.98 -0.06
CA GLY A 527 11.41 -13.51 0.94
C GLY A 527 10.43 -12.48 1.51
#